data_a86ba8eb6801781417a98c10308ee9a3
#
_entry.id   a86ba8eb6801781417a98c10308ee9a3
#
_cell.length_a   1.000
_cell.length_b   1.000
_cell.length_c   1.000
_cell.angle_alpha   90.00
_cell.angle_beta   90.00
_cell.angle_gamma   90.00
#
_symmetry.space_group_name_H-M   'P 1'
#
loop_
_entity.id
_entity.type
_entity.pdbx_description
1 polymer ?
#
loop_
_entity_poly.entity_id
_entity_poly.type
_entity_poly.pdbx_seq_one_letter_code
_entity_poly.pdbx_strand_id
1 'polypeptide(L)'
;MTTATSGLKVKIGDPIPSVGQRATDGYLLNLRSLVGKKSLILVFFGGPTFKGAARERGDAMAEALKEAYPRLEKQGVALIGVTTDNEQQQKAYVAELGLPYLLFSDERRIAVEVLGIPTTTERGNTNAEPTAFAVSIDGTILDIVESAAPKGLVARLLEAIFPPG
;
A
#
# COMPACT_ATOMS: atom_id res chain seq x y z
N MET A 1 7.25 -3.69 24.06
CA MET A 1 6.39 -3.26 22.98
C MET A 1 5.47 -4.37 22.53
N THR A 2 4.27 -4.06 22.38
CA THR A 2 3.28 -5.03 21.99
C THR A 2 3.35 -5.28 20.51
N THR A 3 3.62 -6.50 20.16
CA THR A 3 3.36 -6.90 18.81
C THR A 3 1.86 -6.86 18.62
N ALA A 4 1.42 -6.08 17.70
CA ALA A 4 0.02 -6.08 17.39
C ALA A 4 -0.35 -7.47 16.93
N THR A 5 -1.24 -8.10 17.63
CA THR A 5 -2.03 -9.15 17.05
C THR A 5 -2.70 -8.58 15.83
N SER A 6 -2.99 -9.39 14.85
CA SER A 6 -3.71 -8.93 13.67
C SER A 6 -4.93 -8.14 14.10
N GLY A 7 -4.87 -6.84 13.91
CA GLY A 7 -5.99 -5.95 14.13
C GLY A 7 -6.82 -5.75 12.88
N LEU A 8 -6.57 -6.54 11.83
CA LEU A 8 -7.28 -6.39 10.57
C LEU A 8 -8.79 -6.48 10.75
N LYS A 9 -9.47 -5.52 10.18
CA LYS A 9 -10.93 -5.43 10.22
C LYS A 9 -11.56 -5.93 8.93
N VAL A 10 -10.75 -6.41 8.00
CA VAL A 10 -11.19 -6.98 6.73
C VAL A 10 -10.54 -8.34 6.55
N LYS A 11 -11.13 -9.15 5.68
CA LYS A 11 -10.62 -10.48 5.37
C LYS A 11 -10.78 -10.74 3.88
N ILE A 12 -10.14 -11.79 3.41
CA ILE A 12 -10.30 -12.24 2.02
C ILE A 12 -11.79 -12.49 1.76
N GLY A 13 -12.28 -11.95 0.65
CA GLY A 13 -13.68 -12.02 0.28
C GLY A 13 -14.47 -10.75 0.60
N ASP A 14 -13.94 -9.90 1.47
CA ASP A 14 -14.60 -8.62 1.78
C ASP A 14 -14.40 -7.61 0.67
N PRO A 15 -15.34 -6.67 0.52
CA PRO A 15 -15.10 -5.53 -0.38
C PRO A 15 -14.06 -4.60 0.22
N ILE A 16 -13.23 -4.00 -0.66
CA ILE A 16 -12.30 -2.97 -0.22
C ILE A 16 -13.11 -1.74 0.24
N PRO A 17 -12.83 -1.19 1.43
CA PRO A 17 -13.60 -0.06 1.95
C PRO A 17 -13.37 1.23 1.18
N SER A 18 -14.36 2.13 1.28
CA SER A 18 -14.25 3.46 0.71
C SER A 18 -13.48 4.36 1.67
N VAL A 19 -12.32 4.82 1.23
CA VAL A 19 -11.51 5.81 1.97
C VAL A 19 -10.88 6.72 0.94
N GLY A 20 -11.10 8.01 1.05
CA GLY A 20 -10.58 9.00 0.11
C GLY A 20 -9.53 9.90 0.76
N GLN A 21 -8.39 10.07 0.09
CA GLN A 21 -7.32 10.98 0.51
C GLN A 21 -6.60 11.50 -0.73
N ARG A 22 -5.72 12.47 -0.53
CA ARG A 22 -4.89 12.99 -1.63
C ARG A 22 -3.82 12.00 -2.03
N ALA A 23 -3.57 11.94 -3.33
CA ALA A 23 -2.47 11.16 -3.88
C ALA A 23 -1.39 12.11 -4.42
N THR A 24 -0.25 11.54 -4.75
CA THR A 24 0.93 12.33 -5.19
C THR A 24 0.76 13.03 -6.53
N ASP A 25 -0.31 12.72 -7.27
CA ASP A 25 -0.68 13.48 -8.46
C ASP A 25 -1.51 14.73 -8.14
N GLY A 26 -1.80 14.98 -6.85
CA GLY A 26 -2.55 16.15 -6.41
C GLY A 26 -4.05 15.97 -6.41
N TYR A 27 -4.54 14.82 -6.86
CA TYR A 27 -5.98 14.56 -6.93
C TYR A 27 -6.45 13.71 -5.77
N LEU A 28 -7.74 13.79 -5.49
CA LEU A 28 -8.36 12.91 -4.51
C LEU A 28 -8.44 11.50 -5.07
N LEU A 29 -8.00 10.54 -4.29
CA LEU A 29 -8.06 9.13 -4.66
C LEU A 29 -8.82 8.37 -3.59
N ASN A 30 -9.78 7.55 -4.00
CA ASN A 30 -10.49 6.67 -3.10
C ASN A 30 -10.02 5.24 -3.35
N LEU A 31 -9.92 4.43 -2.31
CA LEU A 31 -9.52 3.02 -2.46
C LEU A 31 -10.46 2.27 -3.41
N ARG A 32 -11.70 2.75 -3.59
CA ARG A 32 -12.65 2.17 -4.50
C ARG A 32 -12.69 2.83 -5.89
N SER A 33 -11.80 3.81 -6.13
CA SER A 33 -11.79 4.53 -7.41
C SER A 33 -11.63 3.62 -8.62
N LEU A 34 -10.95 2.50 -8.44
CA LEU A 34 -10.64 1.58 -9.54
C LEU A 34 -11.61 0.41 -9.64
N VAL A 35 -12.57 0.31 -8.74
CA VAL A 35 -13.58 -0.76 -8.77
C VAL A 35 -14.35 -0.68 -10.09
N GLY A 36 -14.42 -1.79 -10.79
CA GLY A 36 -15.04 -1.89 -12.11
C GLY A 36 -14.13 -1.50 -13.25
N LYS A 37 -12.92 -1.02 -12.97
CA LYS A 37 -11.98 -0.55 -13.99
C LYS A 37 -10.69 -1.36 -14.04
N LYS A 38 -10.07 -1.59 -12.89
CA LYS A 38 -8.80 -2.31 -12.80
C LYS A 38 -8.73 -3.11 -11.51
N SER A 39 -7.96 -4.19 -11.54
CA SER A 39 -7.51 -4.84 -10.34
C SER A 39 -6.47 -3.96 -9.67
N LEU A 40 -6.25 -4.13 -8.38
CA LEU A 40 -5.42 -3.24 -7.59
C LEU A 40 -4.49 -4.04 -6.67
N ILE A 41 -3.23 -3.63 -6.63
CA ILE A 41 -2.30 -4.01 -5.58
C ILE A 41 -2.12 -2.79 -4.70
N LEU A 42 -2.45 -2.93 -3.42
CA LEU A 42 -2.42 -1.86 -2.44
C LEU A 42 -1.42 -2.24 -1.36
N VAL A 43 -0.39 -1.42 -1.16
CA VAL A 43 0.68 -1.75 -0.22
C VAL A 43 0.87 -0.62 0.78
N PHE A 44 0.65 -0.93 2.05
CA PHE A 44 0.96 -0.04 3.16
C PHE A 44 2.41 -0.29 3.58
N PHE A 45 3.18 0.75 3.78
CA PHE A 45 4.56 0.60 4.25
C PHE A 45 5.03 1.88 4.95
N GLY A 46 6.17 1.78 5.63
CA GLY A 46 6.76 2.93 6.30
C GLY A 46 7.43 3.86 5.30
N GLY A 47 7.05 5.12 5.34
CA GLY A 47 7.54 6.13 4.40
C GLY A 47 8.74 6.92 4.92
N PRO A 48 8.99 8.09 4.32
CA PRO A 48 10.21 8.87 4.58
C PRO A 48 10.32 9.47 5.99
N THR A 49 9.25 9.47 6.79
CA THR A 49 9.35 9.96 8.17
C THR A 49 10.05 8.98 9.09
N PHE A 50 10.19 7.72 8.71
CA PHE A 50 11.00 6.76 9.45
C PHE A 50 12.50 7.05 9.23
N LYS A 51 13.32 6.60 10.17
CA LYS A 51 14.77 6.75 10.14
C LYS A 51 15.44 5.39 10.31
N GLY A 52 16.73 5.31 9.95
CA GLY A 52 17.56 4.12 10.17
C GLY A 52 17.03 2.89 9.46
N ALA A 53 17.03 1.76 10.17
CA ALA A 53 16.62 0.47 9.60
C ALA A 53 15.17 0.47 9.13
N ALA A 54 14.29 1.18 9.84
CA ALA A 54 12.88 1.28 9.43
C ALA A 54 12.75 2.03 8.11
N ARG A 55 13.53 3.10 7.91
CA ARG A 55 13.56 3.84 6.65
C ARG A 55 14.11 2.96 5.53
N GLU A 56 15.15 2.18 5.81
CA GLU A 56 15.73 1.27 4.82
C GLU A 56 14.73 0.22 4.37
N ARG A 57 13.94 -0.33 5.29
CA ARG A 57 12.89 -1.31 4.95
C ARG A 57 11.82 -0.69 4.07
N GLY A 58 11.40 0.53 4.38
CA GLY A 58 10.43 1.26 3.56
C GLY A 58 10.96 1.54 2.18
N ASP A 59 12.21 1.98 2.08
CA ASP A 59 12.85 2.25 0.79
C ASP A 59 12.97 0.96 -0.03
N ALA A 60 13.31 -0.16 0.60
CA ALA A 60 13.40 -1.45 -0.08
C ALA A 60 12.03 -1.86 -0.66
N MET A 61 10.96 -1.62 0.08
CA MET A 61 9.61 -1.88 -0.42
C MET A 61 9.29 -0.96 -1.60
N ALA A 62 9.54 0.34 -1.45
CA ALA A 62 9.28 1.31 -2.51
C ALA A 62 10.02 0.96 -3.80
N GLU A 63 11.29 0.57 -3.68
CA GLU A 63 12.11 0.18 -4.84
C GLU A 63 11.62 -1.12 -5.48
N ALA A 64 11.23 -2.11 -4.68
CA ALA A 64 10.70 -3.36 -5.21
C ALA A 64 9.41 -3.13 -6.00
N LEU A 65 8.55 -2.25 -5.51
CA LEU A 65 7.32 -1.90 -6.22
C LEU A 65 7.62 -1.12 -7.50
N LYS A 66 8.62 -0.26 -7.47
CA LYS A 66 9.08 0.46 -8.66
C LYS A 66 9.54 -0.51 -9.74
N GLU A 67 10.33 -1.51 -9.39
CA GLU A 67 10.80 -2.52 -10.34
C GLU A 67 9.65 -3.33 -10.94
N ALA A 68 8.63 -3.60 -10.16
CA ALA A 68 7.49 -4.40 -10.60
C ALA A 68 6.48 -3.60 -11.43
N TYR A 69 6.52 -2.29 -11.34
CA TYR A 69 5.49 -1.43 -11.93
C TYR A 69 5.25 -1.63 -13.44
N PRO A 70 6.31 -1.71 -14.28
CA PRO A 70 6.09 -1.91 -15.72
C PRO A 70 5.34 -3.21 -16.03
N ARG A 71 5.61 -4.26 -15.26
CA ARG A 71 4.92 -5.54 -15.42
C ARG A 71 3.45 -5.43 -15.01
N LEU A 72 3.17 -4.72 -13.92
CA LEU A 72 1.81 -4.50 -13.45
C LEU A 72 1.01 -3.67 -14.46
N GLU A 73 1.62 -2.61 -14.98
CA GLU A 73 1.00 -1.75 -15.96
C GLU A 73 0.63 -2.53 -17.23
N LYS A 74 1.53 -3.40 -17.69
CA LYS A 74 1.29 -4.27 -18.83
C LYS A 74 0.10 -5.18 -18.62
N GLN A 75 -0.10 -5.65 -17.39
CA GLN A 75 -1.18 -6.57 -17.05
C GLN A 75 -2.47 -5.86 -16.66
N GLY A 76 -2.49 -4.54 -16.73
CA GLY A 76 -3.68 -3.76 -16.38
C GLY A 76 -4.00 -3.73 -14.90
N VAL A 77 -2.97 -3.93 -14.05
CA VAL A 77 -3.11 -3.91 -12.60
C VAL A 77 -2.59 -2.58 -12.07
N ALA A 78 -3.41 -1.87 -11.30
CA ALA A 78 -2.99 -0.64 -10.67
C ALA A 78 -2.18 -0.93 -9.43
N LEU A 79 -1.22 -0.06 -9.13
CA LEU A 79 -0.40 -0.15 -7.93
C LEU A 79 -0.51 1.16 -7.17
N ILE A 80 -0.89 1.07 -5.91
CA ILE A 80 -0.97 2.23 -5.03
C ILE A 80 -0.22 1.90 -3.75
N GLY A 81 0.75 2.76 -3.41
CA GLY A 81 1.43 2.70 -2.12
C GLY A 81 0.72 3.61 -1.14
N VAL A 82 0.67 3.21 0.12
CA VAL A 82 0.05 4.01 1.18
C VAL A 82 1.07 4.23 2.29
N THR A 83 1.34 5.48 2.61
CA THR A 83 2.14 5.82 3.79
C THR A 83 1.37 6.86 4.62
N THR A 84 1.78 7.01 5.87
CA THR A 84 1.15 7.99 6.76
C THR A 84 1.79 9.36 6.70
N ASP A 85 2.67 9.56 5.74
CA ASP A 85 3.29 10.87 5.51
C ASP A 85 2.30 11.83 4.88
N ASN A 86 2.56 13.13 5.02
CA ASN A 86 1.71 14.11 4.37
C ASN A 86 2.04 14.18 2.86
N GLU A 87 1.19 14.86 2.14
CA GLU A 87 1.28 14.96 0.68
C GLU A 87 2.63 15.52 0.21
N GLN A 88 3.13 16.52 0.93
CA GLN A 88 4.39 17.17 0.59
C GLN A 88 5.57 16.25 0.79
N GLN A 89 5.59 15.52 1.90
CA GLN A 89 6.62 14.52 2.19
C GLN A 89 6.62 13.40 1.16
N GLN A 90 5.44 12.96 0.76
CA GLN A 90 5.31 11.91 -0.25
C GLN A 90 5.79 12.38 -1.62
N LYS A 91 5.47 13.62 -2.00
CA LYS A 91 5.93 14.18 -3.28
C LYS A 91 7.45 14.25 -3.35
N ALA A 92 8.09 14.68 -2.25
CA ALA A 92 9.54 14.71 -2.15
C ALA A 92 10.14 13.31 -2.26
N TYR A 93 9.49 12.34 -1.61
CA TYR A 93 9.92 10.94 -1.63
C TYR A 93 9.81 10.33 -3.04
N VAL A 94 8.69 10.59 -3.71
CA VAL A 94 8.50 10.15 -5.11
C VAL A 94 9.59 10.72 -6.01
N ALA A 95 9.93 12.00 -5.83
CA ALA A 95 10.98 12.64 -6.63
C ALA A 95 12.36 12.04 -6.31
N GLU A 96 12.64 11.82 -5.03
CA GLU A 96 13.92 11.27 -4.58
C GLU A 96 14.18 9.87 -5.15
N LEU A 97 13.19 8.98 -5.09
CA LEU A 97 13.33 7.60 -5.53
C LEU A 97 12.90 7.37 -6.98
N GLY A 98 12.28 8.36 -7.61
CA GLY A 98 11.77 8.21 -8.98
C GLY A 98 10.64 7.18 -9.06
N LEU A 99 9.68 7.26 -8.14
CA LEU A 99 8.60 6.27 -8.09
C LEU A 99 7.57 6.53 -9.20
N PRO A 100 7.24 5.54 -10.03
CA PRO A 100 6.31 5.73 -11.15
C PRO A 100 4.84 5.53 -10.77
N TYR A 101 4.57 5.11 -9.54
CA TYR A 101 3.21 4.82 -9.07
C TYR A 101 2.76 5.85 -8.05
N LEU A 102 1.45 5.89 -7.77
CA LEU A 102 0.88 6.86 -6.84
C LEU A 102 1.09 6.42 -5.40
N LEU A 103 1.34 7.39 -4.54
CA LEU A 103 1.26 7.21 -3.09
C LEU A 103 0.00 7.93 -2.60
N PHE A 104 -0.73 7.22 -1.77
CA PHE A 104 -1.95 7.71 -1.12
C PHE A 104 -1.54 8.23 0.26
N SER A 105 -1.88 9.48 0.55
CA SER A 105 -1.46 10.11 1.80
C SER A 105 -2.46 9.83 2.92
N ASP A 106 -2.13 8.87 3.77
CA ASP A 106 -2.97 8.53 4.92
C ASP A 106 -2.47 9.24 6.19
N GLU A 107 -2.23 10.53 6.07
CA GLU A 107 -1.69 11.35 7.14
C GLU A 107 -2.50 11.25 8.43
N ARG A 108 -3.82 11.16 8.30
CA ARG A 108 -4.74 11.06 9.44
C ARG A 108 -4.98 9.62 9.88
N ARG A 109 -4.33 8.68 9.23
CA ARG A 109 -4.46 7.25 9.52
C ARG A 109 -5.89 6.72 9.42
N ILE A 110 -6.69 7.29 8.52
CA ILE A 110 -8.07 6.86 8.31
C ILE A 110 -8.11 5.50 7.64
N ALA A 111 -7.33 5.29 6.57
CA ALA A 111 -7.25 3.99 5.91
C ALA A 111 -6.66 2.93 6.84
N VAL A 112 -5.61 3.31 7.59
CA VAL A 112 -4.99 2.43 8.57
C VAL A 112 -6.05 1.96 9.60
N GLU A 113 -6.87 2.87 10.11
CA GLU A 113 -7.89 2.51 11.09
C GLU A 113 -9.02 1.70 10.50
N VAL A 114 -9.52 2.09 9.33
CA VAL A 114 -10.65 1.39 8.69
C VAL A 114 -10.29 -0.05 8.36
N LEU A 115 -9.07 -0.28 7.89
CA LEU A 115 -8.61 -1.63 7.54
C LEU A 115 -8.02 -2.38 8.74
N GLY A 116 -7.68 -1.67 9.81
CA GLY A 116 -7.04 -2.28 10.96
C GLY A 116 -5.59 -2.63 10.73
N ILE A 117 -4.87 -1.80 9.97
CA ILE A 117 -3.46 -2.03 9.69
C ILE A 117 -2.63 -1.82 10.96
N PRO A 118 -1.74 -2.76 11.33
CA PRO A 118 -0.85 -2.56 12.47
C PRO A 118 0.07 -1.36 12.24
N THR A 119 0.42 -0.67 13.32
CA THR A 119 1.28 0.52 13.24
C THR A 119 2.45 0.41 14.20
N THR A 120 3.49 1.18 13.89
CA THR A 120 4.65 1.36 14.76
C THR A 120 4.87 2.84 14.97
N THR A 121 5.10 3.25 16.22
CA THR A 121 5.36 4.64 16.55
C THR A 121 6.83 4.79 16.95
N GLU A 122 7.52 5.72 16.29
CA GLU A 122 8.91 6.09 16.61
C GLU A 122 9.00 7.60 16.66
N ARG A 123 9.50 8.13 17.76
CA ARG A 123 9.76 9.56 17.92
C ARG A 123 8.54 10.43 17.56
N GLY A 124 7.36 9.97 17.95
CA GLY A 124 6.11 10.68 17.70
C GLY A 124 5.52 10.47 16.32
N ASN A 125 6.19 9.73 15.44
CA ASN A 125 5.66 9.42 14.11
C ASN A 125 5.08 8.01 14.10
N THR A 126 3.83 7.89 13.69
CA THR A 126 3.14 6.61 13.59
C THR A 126 3.02 6.21 12.13
N ASN A 127 3.58 5.06 11.80
CA ASN A 127 3.59 4.54 10.44
C ASN A 127 2.96 3.16 10.36
N ALA A 128 2.43 2.83 9.20
CA ALA A 128 1.84 1.53 8.96
C ALA A 128 2.93 0.46 8.87
N GLU A 129 2.67 -0.70 9.47
CA GLU A 129 3.49 -1.87 9.25
C GLU A 129 3.22 -2.40 7.83
N PRO A 130 4.22 -2.99 7.17
CA PRO A 130 4.05 -3.45 5.79
C PRO A 130 2.90 -4.44 5.67
N THR A 131 1.90 -4.07 4.92
CA THR A 131 0.70 -4.90 4.70
C THR A 131 0.26 -4.70 3.26
N ALA A 132 0.01 -5.79 2.55
CA ALA A 132 -0.33 -5.71 1.13
C ALA A 132 -1.63 -6.44 0.83
N PHE A 133 -2.36 -5.90 -0.14
CA PHE A 133 -3.65 -6.43 -0.56
C PHE A 133 -3.67 -6.62 -2.07
N ALA A 134 -4.25 -7.73 -2.51
CA ALA A 134 -4.65 -7.89 -3.90
C ALA A 134 -6.17 -7.73 -3.95
N VAL A 135 -6.64 -6.85 -4.84
CA VAL A 135 -8.05 -6.52 -4.97
C VAL A 135 -8.48 -6.78 -6.40
N SER A 136 -9.57 -7.52 -6.57
CA SER A 136 -10.10 -7.83 -7.90
C SER A 136 -10.72 -6.60 -8.54
N ILE A 137 -11.02 -6.71 -9.83
CA ILE A 137 -11.62 -5.62 -10.58
C ILE A 137 -12.98 -5.22 -10.00
N ASP A 138 -13.71 -6.14 -9.37
CA ASP A 138 -14.99 -5.83 -8.75
C ASP A 138 -14.87 -5.31 -7.32
N GLY A 139 -13.64 -5.12 -6.83
CA GLY A 139 -13.39 -4.55 -5.52
C GLY A 139 -13.31 -5.57 -4.38
N THR A 140 -13.25 -6.85 -4.69
CA THR A 140 -13.14 -7.90 -3.67
C THR A 140 -11.69 -8.12 -3.28
N ILE A 141 -11.41 -8.21 -1.98
CA ILE A 141 -10.08 -8.53 -1.47
C ILE A 141 -9.79 -10.00 -1.76
N LEU A 142 -8.76 -10.25 -2.55
CA LEU A 142 -8.38 -11.60 -2.98
C LEU A 142 -7.25 -12.20 -2.15
N ASP A 143 -6.37 -11.37 -1.62
CA ASP A 143 -5.26 -11.82 -0.78
C ASP A 143 -4.82 -10.69 0.14
N ILE A 144 -4.31 -11.07 1.30
CA ILE A 144 -3.77 -10.13 2.29
C ILE A 144 -2.44 -10.70 2.76
N VAL A 145 -1.39 -9.88 2.72
CA VAL A 145 -0.07 -10.26 3.20
C VAL A 145 0.29 -9.35 4.36
N GLU A 146 0.28 -9.89 5.58
CA GLU A 146 0.71 -9.16 6.77
C GLU A 146 2.23 -9.31 6.92
N SER A 147 2.87 -8.32 7.54
CA SER A 147 4.33 -8.27 7.67
C SER A 147 4.99 -8.52 6.32
N ALA A 148 4.52 -7.81 5.30
CA ALA A 148 4.95 -8.04 3.93
C ALA A 148 6.42 -7.68 3.74
N ALA A 149 7.17 -8.60 3.13
CA ALA A 149 8.54 -8.35 2.71
C ALA A 149 8.55 -8.15 1.19
N PRO A 150 9.48 -7.35 0.66
CA PRO A 150 9.50 -7.06 -0.78
C PRO A 150 9.67 -8.28 -1.67
N LYS A 151 10.48 -9.24 -1.23
CA LYS A 151 10.83 -10.40 -2.05
C LYS A 151 9.61 -11.27 -2.32
N GLY A 152 9.30 -11.47 -3.60
CA GLY A 152 8.22 -12.36 -4.02
C GLY A 152 6.82 -11.80 -3.79
N LEU A 153 6.69 -10.60 -3.23
CA LEU A 153 5.40 -10.06 -2.86
C LEU A 153 4.49 -9.84 -4.08
N VAL A 154 4.99 -9.15 -5.09
CA VAL A 154 4.17 -8.83 -6.27
C VAL A 154 3.79 -10.11 -7.02
N ALA A 155 4.69 -11.06 -7.12
CA ALA A 155 4.39 -12.35 -7.76
C ALA A 155 3.24 -13.05 -7.04
N ARG A 156 3.26 -13.07 -5.72
CA ARG A 156 2.19 -13.67 -4.92
C ARG A 156 0.85 -12.97 -5.15
N LEU A 157 0.86 -11.64 -5.12
CA LEU A 157 -0.38 -10.86 -5.29
C LEU A 157 -0.94 -11.02 -6.70
N LEU A 158 -0.06 -11.10 -7.70
CA LEU A 158 -0.50 -11.34 -9.08
C LEU A 158 -1.14 -12.72 -9.24
N GLU A 159 -0.66 -13.72 -8.54
CA GLU A 159 -1.27 -15.06 -8.57
C GLU A 159 -2.70 -15.03 -8.02
N ALA A 160 -2.97 -14.17 -7.03
CA ALA A 160 -4.31 -14.01 -6.50
C ALA A 160 -5.24 -13.34 -7.53
N ILE A 161 -4.71 -12.37 -8.29
CA ILE A 161 -5.48 -11.65 -9.31
C ILE A 161 -5.66 -12.53 -10.56
N PHE A 162 -4.61 -13.21 -10.97
CA PHE A 162 -4.58 -14.09 -12.15
C PHE A 162 -4.18 -15.50 -11.72
N PRO A 163 -5.10 -16.26 -11.11
CA PRO A 163 -4.75 -17.58 -10.63
C PRO A 163 -4.37 -18.50 -11.79
N PRO A 164 -3.38 -19.41 -11.56
CA PRO A 164 -3.01 -20.39 -12.58
C PRO A 164 -4.22 -21.25 -12.88
N GLY A 165 -4.51 -21.40 -14.16
CA GLY A 165 -5.70 -22.04 -14.66
C GLY A 165 -5.76 -23.52 -14.52
#